data_f9e95cc0ef5b9e4ae7b1d8b8edc3d349
#
_entry.id   f9e95cc0ef5b9e4ae7b1d8b8edc3d349
#
_cell.length_a   1.000
_cell.length_b   1.000
_cell.length_c   1.000
_cell.angle_alpha   90.00
_cell.angle_beta   90.00
_cell.angle_gamma   90.00
#
_symmetry.space_group_name_H-M   'P 1'
#
loop_
_entity.id
_entity.type
_entity.pdbx_description
1 polymer ?
#
loop_
_entity_poly.entity_id
_entity_poly.type
_entity_poly.pdbx_seq_one_letter_code
_entity_poly.pdbx_strand_id
1 'polypeptide(L)'
;LRCLLSGAQRMDGNSSDFLGDFMFHGVINIYKEPGFTSHDVVAKLRGILRQKKIGHTGTLDPAAEGVLPVCLGKGTKLCDLLTDKRKTYQAVLLLGTETDTQDMTGTILSEKPTEQLTEPAVRGAAESFVGPYMQVPPMYSALKVNGKKLYELARAGKEVERAARPVEIYDLQIDAVELPRVTMTVTCSKGTYIRTLCHDIGEKLGCGGCMEKLIRTRVDRFAIGDSLRLSEVEALAKAGQIEDRIVPVDGMFEDCPAYVSESEVLDKLLQNGNPFPKGLGPRDGCLVRIGSSLAEHQVSADGNSEMVLPDSGIIRVYDSTNQFIGLYAYQPEKKQWKPRKIFLGGE
;
A
#
# COMPACT_ATOMS: atom_id res chain seq x y z
N LEU A 1 -13.82 -31.07 43.04
CA LEU A 1 -14.17 -30.58 44.38
C LEU A 1 -13.63 -29.16 44.59
N ARG A 2 -14.60 -28.22 44.80
CA ARG A 2 -14.53 -26.92 45.49
C ARG A 2 -13.31 -26.01 45.23
N CYS A 3 -13.59 -24.90 44.55
CA CYS A 3 -13.89 -23.56 45.12
C CYS A 3 -12.66 -22.83 45.68
N LEU A 4 -12.36 -21.75 45.05
CA LEU A 4 -12.21 -20.48 45.77
C LEU A 4 -12.33 -19.29 44.77
N LEU A 5 -13.53 -18.74 44.75
CA LEU A 5 -13.83 -17.38 44.35
C LEU A 5 -13.35 -16.46 45.48
N SER A 6 -12.53 -15.44 45.21
CA SER A 6 -12.66 -14.13 45.88
C SER A 6 -11.62 -13.15 45.34
N GLY A 7 -12.07 -11.99 44.96
CA GLY A 7 -11.21 -10.83 44.70
C GLY A 7 -11.58 -10.01 43.49
N ALA A 8 -12.87 -9.72 43.26
CA ALA A 8 -13.25 -8.59 42.42
C ALA A 8 -12.98 -7.27 43.18
N GLN A 9 -11.78 -6.72 43.09
CA GLN A 9 -11.58 -5.33 43.40
C GLN A 9 -12.01 -4.50 42.19
N ARG A 10 -13.08 -3.73 42.34
CA ARG A 10 -13.42 -2.61 41.47
C ARG A 10 -12.27 -1.63 41.54
N MET A 11 -11.53 -1.52 40.48
CA MET A 11 -10.66 -0.37 40.23
C MET A 11 -11.47 0.64 39.40
N ASP A 12 -12.01 1.62 40.11
CA ASP A 12 -12.42 2.91 39.55
C ASP A 12 -11.14 3.62 39.14
N GLY A 13 -10.70 3.40 37.90
CA GLY A 13 -9.51 3.99 37.30
C GLY A 13 -9.89 4.60 35.96
N ASN A 14 -9.70 5.90 35.90
CA ASN A 14 -9.82 6.82 34.77
C ASN A 14 -9.40 6.14 33.45
N SER A 15 -10.29 6.06 32.45
CA SER A 15 -10.13 5.35 31.18
C SER A 15 -9.12 6.02 30.22
N SER A 16 -8.21 6.86 30.71
CA SER A 16 -7.19 7.55 29.90
C SER A 16 -5.82 6.85 29.82
N ASP A 17 -5.59 5.78 30.59
CA ASP A 17 -4.24 5.18 30.73
C ASP A 17 -4.04 3.81 30.07
N PHE A 18 -5.01 3.31 29.28
CA PHE A 18 -4.90 1.98 28.65
C PHE A 18 -3.96 1.92 27.43
N LEU A 19 -3.49 3.03 26.88
CA LEU A 19 -2.48 3.09 25.83
C LEU A 19 -1.10 3.48 26.41
N GLY A 20 -0.67 2.81 27.47
CA GLY A 20 0.72 2.91 27.94
C GLY A 20 1.66 2.39 26.85
N ASP A 21 2.81 3.06 26.63
CA ASP A 21 3.99 2.80 25.77
C ASP A 21 3.98 1.61 24.78
N PHE A 22 2.80 1.15 24.34
CA PHE A 22 2.66 0.03 23.40
C PHE A 22 2.80 0.54 21.98
N MET A 23 3.85 0.12 21.30
CA MET A 23 4.12 0.51 19.91
C MET A 23 3.55 -0.54 18.94
N PHE A 24 2.60 -0.15 18.13
CA PHE A 24 2.04 -0.99 17.07
C PHE A 24 3.03 -1.14 15.90
N HIS A 25 3.11 -2.36 15.35
CA HIS A 25 4.00 -2.69 14.24
C HIS A 25 3.23 -3.42 13.14
N GLY A 26 3.09 -2.83 11.97
CA GLY A 26 2.38 -3.46 10.86
C GLY A 26 1.81 -2.45 9.89
N VAL A 27 0.72 -2.83 9.23
CA VAL A 27 0.00 -2.00 8.26
C VAL A 27 -1.47 -1.96 8.64
N ILE A 28 -2.03 -0.75 8.73
CA ILE A 28 -3.46 -0.52 8.92
C ILE A 28 -4.05 0.07 7.64
N ASN A 29 -5.23 -0.42 7.23
CA ASN A 29 -5.92 0.07 6.05
C ASN A 29 -6.85 1.22 6.42
N ILE A 30 -6.54 2.44 6.00
CA ILE A 30 -7.31 3.63 6.31
C ILE A 30 -8.14 4.07 5.11
N TYR A 31 -9.39 4.44 5.36
CA TYR A 31 -10.19 5.23 4.42
C TYR A 31 -9.84 6.70 4.57
N LYS A 32 -9.09 7.24 3.62
CA LYS A 32 -8.82 8.67 3.58
C LYS A 32 -10.08 9.40 3.12
N GLU A 33 -10.65 10.23 3.95
CA GLU A 33 -11.79 11.07 3.61
C GLU A 33 -11.35 12.28 2.75
N PRO A 34 -12.26 12.84 1.92
CA PRO A 34 -11.96 14.03 1.14
C PRO A 34 -11.63 15.21 2.05
N GLY A 35 -10.83 16.16 1.57
CA GLY A 35 -10.38 17.34 2.31
C GLY A 35 -9.12 17.13 3.15
N PHE A 36 -8.73 15.87 3.46
CA PHE A 36 -7.46 15.58 4.10
C PHE A 36 -6.35 15.31 3.06
N THR A 37 -5.13 15.76 3.34
CA THR A 37 -3.95 15.22 2.67
C THR A 37 -3.58 13.86 3.28
N SER A 38 -2.79 13.04 2.57
CA SER A 38 -2.28 11.78 3.14
C SER A 38 -1.39 12.03 4.36
N HIS A 39 -0.73 13.20 4.46
CA HIS A 39 0.06 13.61 5.62
C HIS A 39 -0.81 13.97 6.82
N ASP A 40 -1.97 14.60 6.60
CA ASP A 40 -2.92 14.92 7.69
C ASP A 40 -3.45 13.64 8.33
N VAL A 41 -3.74 12.61 7.51
CA VAL A 41 -4.12 11.28 8.02
C VAL A 41 -3.02 10.70 8.92
N VAL A 42 -1.76 10.75 8.48
CA VAL A 42 -0.62 10.31 9.29
C VAL A 42 -0.49 11.12 10.58
N ALA A 43 -0.65 12.46 10.51
CA ALA A 43 -0.58 13.33 11.68
C ALA A 43 -1.67 13.01 12.72
N LYS A 44 -2.93 12.80 12.25
CA LYS A 44 -4.04 12.40 13.12
C LYS A 44 -3.81 11.02 13.76
N LEU A 45 -3.34 10.04 12.99
CA LEU A 45 -3.02 8.70 13.50
C LEU A 45 -1.92 8.73 14.55
N ARG A 46 -0.91 9.60 14.43
CA ARG A 46 0.11 9.79 15.47
C ARG A 46 -0.50 10.22 16.82
N GLY A 47 -1.50 11.10 16.78
CA GLY A 47 -2.24 11.51 17.97
C GLY A 47 -3.11 10.38 18.53
N ILE A 48 -3.90 9.71 17.68
CA ILE A 48 -4.82 8.64 18.08
C ILE A 48 -4.05 7.47 18.71
N LEU A 49 -2.98 7.00 18.03
CA LEU A 49 -2.21 5.82 18.45
C LEU A 49 -1.05 6.16 19.40
N ARG A 50 -0.86 7.43 19.75
CA ARG A 50 0.24 7.95 20.59
C ARG A 50 1.63 7.48 20.16
N GLN A 51 1.85 7.30 18.87
CA GLN A 51 3.09 6.77 18.32
C GLN A 51 3.62 7.64 17.18
N LYS A 52 4.93 7.96 17.20
CA LYS A 52 5.56 8.90 16.25
C LYS A 52 5.86 8.26 14.89
N LYS A 53 6.27 6.98 14.89
CA LYS A 53 6.77 6.29 13.70
C LYS A 53 5.62 5.73 12.88
N ILE A 54 5.07 6.58 11.99
CA ILE A 54 3.97 6.27 11.08
C ILE A 54 4.30 6.84 9.69
N GLY A 55 4.04 6.07 8.64
CA GLY A 55 4.19 6.46 7.23
C GLY A 55 3.08 5.92 6.36
N HIS A 56 2.83 6.49 5.18
CA HIS A 56 1.83 6.00 4.21
C HIS A 56 2.49 5.45 2.94
N THR A 57 1.77 4.63 2.18
CA THR A 57 2.28 3.86 1.05
C THR A 57 1.95 4.45 -0.32
N GLY A 58 1.54 5.71 -0.38
CA GLY A 58 1.22 6.39 -1.64
C GLY A 58 0.22 7.52 -1.44
N THR A 59 0.58 8.67 -1.95
CA THR A 59 -0.22 9.89 -1.83
C THR A 59 -1.56 9.77 -2.57
N LEU A 60 -2.61 10.27 -1.96
CA LEU A 60 -3.86 10.67 -2.59
C LEU A 60 -3.96 12.19 -2.56
N ASP A 61 -4.46 12.78 -3.63
CA ASP A 61 -4.76 14.22 -3.69
C ASP A 61 -5.79 14.60 -2.60
N PRO A 62 -5.83 15.86 -2.12
CA PRO A 62 -6.74 16.25 -1.06
C PRO A 62 -8.22 15.95 -1.37
N ALA A 63 -8.68 16.21 -2.59
CA ALA A 63 -10.05 15.94 -3.02
C ALA A 63 -10.35 14.45 -3.23
N ALA A 64 -9.34 13.62 -3.51
CA ALA A 64 -9.50 12.19 -3.67
C ALA A 64 -9.74 11.48 -2.34
N GLU A 65 -10.42 10.34 -2.37
CA GLU A 65 -10.76 9.55 -1.18
C GLU A 65 -10.44 8.06 -1.36
N GLY A 66 -10.61 7.27 -0.29
CA GLY A 66 -10.51 5.81 -0.31
C GLY A 66 -9.24 5.25 0.32
N VAL A 67 -8.87 4.06 -0.11
CA VAL A 67 -7.85 3.19 0.49
C VAL A 67 -6.49 3.86 0.61
N LEU A 68 -5.99 4.00 1.83
CA LEU A 68 -4.66 4.49 2.16
C LEU A 68 -4.01 3.55 3.19
N PRO A 69 -3.22 2.55 2.76
CA PRO A 69 -2.50 1.72 3.71
C PRO A 69 -1.44 2.56 4.42
N VAL A 70 -1.45 2.48 5.75
CA VAL A 70 -0.56 3.24 6.64
C VAL A 70 0.29 2.26 7.43
N CYS A 71 1.59 2.48 7.39
CA CYS A 71 2.59 1.66 8.07
C CYS A 71 2.90 2.19 9.46
N LEU A 72 2.89 1.31 10.46
CA LEU A 72 3.10 1.61 11.86
C LEU A 72 4.41 1.02 12.37
N GLY A 73 5.19 1.75 13.14
CA GLY A 73 6.40 1.28 13.80
C GLY A 73 7.40 0.63 12.83
N LYS A 74 7.77 -0.62 13.07
CA LYS A 74 8.66 -1.40 12.18
C LYS A 74 8.09 -1.55 10.77
N GLY A 75 6.75 -1.51 10.61
CA GLY A 75 6.06 -1.54 9.33
C GLY A 75 6.40 -0.36 8.40
N THR A 76 6.93 0.77 8.92
CA THR A 76 7.36 1.89 8.05
C THR A 76 8.44 1.50 7.05
N LYS A 77 9.19 0.43 7.33
CA LYS A 77 10.13 -0.15 6.39
C LYS A 77 9.45 -0.82 5.18
N LEU A 78 8.12 -1.05 5.22
CA LEU A 78 7.33 -1.59 4.12
C LEU A 78 6.86 -0.52 3.12
N CYS A 79 6.94 0.78 3.48
CA CYS A 79 6.38 1.85 2.66
C CYS A 79 6.82 1.78 1.20
N ASP A 80 8.12 1.58 0.93
CA ASP A 80 8.65 1.50 -0.44
C ASP A 80 8.09 0.30 -1.20
N LEU A 81 8.02 -0.88 -0.54
CA LEU A 81 7.51 -2.11 -1.14
C LEU A 81 6.02 -2.00 -1.50
N LEU A 82 5.23 -1.35 -0.66
CA LEU A 82 3.80 -1.16 -0.89
C LEU A 82 3.50 -0.01 -1.88
N THR A 83 4.40 0.97 -1.98
CA THR A 83 4.28 2.04 -2.98
C THR A 83 4.35 1.49 -4.39
N ASP A 84 5.09 0.42 -4.62
CA ASP A 84 5.29 -0.18 -5.94
C ASP A 84 4.12 -1.08 -6.41
N LYS A 85 3.12 -1.31 -5.57
CA LYS A 85 2.00 -2.20 -5.85
C LYS A 85 0.95 -1.60 -6.78
N ARG A 86 0.16 -2.47 -7.43
CA ARG A 86 -0.99 -2.09 -8.26
C ARG A 86 -2.04 -1.36 -7.44
N LYS A 87 -2.76 -0.43 -8.09
CA LYS A 87 -3.87 0.32 -7.50
C LYS A 87 -5.08 0.25 -8.40
N THR A 88 -6.26 0.19 -7.81
CA THR A 88 -7.53 0.30 -8.53
C THR A 88 -8.26 1.54 -8.05
N TYR A 89 -8.80 2.26 -9.00
CA TYR A 89 -9.53 3.51 -8.77
C TYR A 89 -10.89 3.44 -9.45
N GLN A 90 -11.89 4.03 -8.83
CA GLN A 90 -13.10 4.48 -9.49
C GLN A 90 -12.98 5.98 -9.72
N ALA A 91 -13.13 6.42 -10.96
CA ALA A 91 -13.01 7.81 -11.36
C ALA A 91 -14.24 8.28 -12.12
N VAL A 92 -14.61 9.54 -11.94
CA VAL A 92 -15.56 10.23 -12.81
C VAL A 92 -14.78 11.21 -13.67
N LEU A 93 -14.77 10.93 -14.97
CA LEU A 93 -14.27 11.83 -16.01
C LEU A 93 -15.40 12.78 -16.42
N LEU A 94 -15.14 14.07 -16.37
CA LEU A 94 -15.99 15.12 -16.93
C LEU A 94 -15.42 15.50 -18.30
N LEU A 95 -16.15 15.17 -19.36
CA LEU A 95 -15.83 15.55 -20.73
C LEU A 95 -16.27 16.98 -21.02
N GLY A 96 -15.61 17.63 -21.97
CA GLY A 96 -15.93 18.98 -22.40
C GLY A 96 -15.31 20.09 -21.54
N THR A 97 -14.65 19.78 -20.43
CA THR A 97 -14.01 20.76 -19.54
C THR A 97 -12.55 20.45 -19.34
N GLU A 98 -11.68 21.43 -19.59
CA GLU A 98 -10.25 21.35 -19.30
C GLU A 98 -9.87 22.31 -18.18
N THR A 99 -8.98 21.86 -17.26
CA THR A 99 -8.48 22.67 -16.16
C THR A 99 -6.95 22.57 -16.07
N ASP A 100 -6.31 23.56 -15.46
CA ASP A 100 -4.85 23.62 -15.27
C ASP A 100 -4.32 22.52 -14.33
N THR A 101 -5.18 21.99 -13.44
CA THR A 101 -4.84 20.89 -12.53
C THR A 101 -5.23 19.52 -13.08
N GLN A 102 -5.97 19.45 -14.20
CA GLN A 102 -6.58 18.25 -14.76
C GLN A 102 -7.64 17.62 -13.83
N ASP A 103 -8.12 18.36 -12.82
CA ASP A 103 -9.26 18.04 -11.95
C ASP A 103 -10.10 19.29 -11.68
N MET A 104 -11.24 19.12 -10.99
CA MET A 104 -12.19 20.22 -10.73
C MET A 104 -11.71 21.24 -9.68
N THR A 105 -10.51 21.09 -9.12
CA THR A 105 -9.93 22.05 -8.17
C THR A 105 -9.16 23.19 -8.85
N GLY A 106 -8.91 23.06 -10.16
CA GLY A 106 -8.18 24.03 -10.96
C GLY A 106 -9.04 25.10 -11.60
N THR A 107 -8.36 25.99 -12.31
CA THR A 107 -8.99 27.00 -13.15
C THR A 107 -9.41 26.39 -14.49
N ILE A 108 -10.63 26.65 -14.93
CA ILE A 108 -11.12 26.22 -16.24
C ILE A 108 -10.35 26.95 -17.33
N LEU A 109 -9.74 26.19 -18.23
CA LEU A 109 -8.98 26.69 -19.38
C LEU A 109 -9.81 26.70 -20.67
N SER A 110 -10.71 25.70 -20.83
CA SER A 110 -11.49 25.50 -22.03
C SER A 110 -12.77 24.74 -21.69
N GLU A 111 -13.87 25.08 -22.38
CA GLU A 111 -15.12 24.33 -22.38
C GLU A 111 -15.56 24.09 -23.82
N LYS A 112 -15.95 22.86 -24.13
CA LYS A 112 -16.39 22.43 -25.46
C LYS A 112 -17.65 21.57 -25.35
N PRO A 113 -18.57 21.63 -26.33
CA PRO A 113 -19.79 20.83 -26.34
C PRO A 113 -19.47 19.32 -26.44
N THR A 114 -20.31 18.48 -25.86
CA THR A 114 -20.17 17.02 -25.82
C THR A 114 -21.34 16.27 -26.46
N GLU A 115 -22.35 16.97 -26.97
CA GLU A 115 -23.60 16.40 -27.52
C GLU A 115 -23.36 15.52 -28.75
N GLN A 116 -22.25 15.73 -29.46
CA GLN A 116 -21.86 14.94 -30.64
C GLN A 116 -21.15 13.63 -30.27
N LEU A 117 -20.77 13.46 -29.00
CA LEU A 117 -20.10 12.24 -28.54
C LEU A 117 -21.11 11.08 -28.47
N THR A 118 -20.63 9.91 -28.80
CA THR A 118 -21.40 8.67 -28.67
C THR A 118 -20.74 7.74 -27.66
N GLU A 119 -21.53 6.93 -26.98
CA GLU A 119 -20.99 5.96 -26.02
C GLU A 119 -19.93 5.02 -26.65
N PRO A 120 -20.09 4.46 -27.87
CA PRO A 120 -19.04 3.67 -28.50
C PRO A 120 -17.73 4.43 -28.72
N ALA A 121 -17.80 5.73 -29.08
CA ALA A 121 -16.61 6.56 -29.25
C ALA A 121 -15.87 6.75 -27.93
N VAL A 122 -16.62 7.02 -26.84
CA VAL A 122 -16.05 7.17 -25.49
C VAL A 122 -15.37 5.87 -25.03
N ARG A 123 -16.05 4.71 -25.20
CA ARG A 123 -15.48 3.41 -24.86
C ARG A 123 -14.22 3.10 -25.65
N GLY A 124 -14.25 3.28 -26.96
CA GLY A 124 -13.09 3.04 -27.82
C GLY A 124 -11.90 3.97 -27.50
N ALA A 125 -12.16 5.25 -27.16
CA ALA A 125 -11.12 6.17 -26.73
C ALA A 125 -10.48 5.69 -25.41
N ALA A 126 -11.27 5.33 -24.41
CA ALA A 126 -10.79 4.87 -23.12
C ALA A 126 -10.02 3.53 -23.22
N GLU A 127 -10.56 2.53 -23.93
CA GLU A 127 -9.92 1.24 -24.14
C GLU A 127 -8.54 1.33 -24.78
N SER A 128 -8.32 2.34 -25.62
CA SER A 128 -7.02 2.53 -26.28
C SER A 128 -5.87 2.91 -25.35
N PHE A 129 -6.14 3.21 -24.08
CA PHE A 129 -5.13 3.45 -23.06
C PHE A 129 -4.76 2.20 -22.26
N VAL A 130 -5.44 1.07 -22.49
CA VAL A 130 -5.07 -0.21 -21.84
C VAL A 130 -3.74 -0.71 -22.38
N GLY A 131 -2.87 -1.15 -21.48
CA GLY A 131 -1.51 -1.59 -21.76
C GLY A 131 -0.46 -0.53 -21.42
N PRO A 132 0.74 -0.62 -22.03
CA PRO A 132 1.81 0.34 -21.85
C PRO A 132 1.42 1.73 -22.36
N TYR A 133 1.60 2.75 -21.52
CA TYR A 133 1.19 4.11 -21.79
C TYR A 133 2.27 5.10 -21.36
N MET A 134 2.67 6.00 -22.28
CA MET A 134 3.64 7.07 -22.02
C MET A 134 2.91 8.31 -21.54
N GLN A 135 2.86 8.51 -20.22
CA GLN A 135 2.11 9.59 -19.58
C GLN A 135 3.02 10.76 -19.24
N VAL A 136 2.62 11.98 -19.62
CA VAL A 136 3.25 13.23 -19.16
C VAL A 136 2.66 13.59 -17.80
N PRO A 137 3.46 13.59 -16.70
CA PRO A 137 2.94 13.91 -15.38
C PRO A 137 2.36 15.32 -15.30
N PRO A 138 1.29 15.57 -14.50
CA PRO A 138 0.73 16.92 -14.36
C PRO A 138 1.70 17.84 -13.61
N MET A 139 1.59 19.16 -13.83
CA MET A 139 2.35 20.16 -13.08
C MET A 139 2.07 20.09 -11.56
N TYR A 140 0.82 19.82 -11.20
CA TYR A 140 0.43 19.66 -9.80
C TYR A 140 0.74 18.25 -9.28
N SER A 141 2.03 17.88 -9.26
CA SER A 141 2.50 16.59 -8.74
C SER A 141 3.67 16.72 -7.76
N ALA A 142 3.92 15.70 -6.97
CA ALA A 142 5.03 15.65 -6.02
C ALA A 142 6.37 15.27 -6.66
N LEU A 143 6.43 15.08 -7.97
CA LEU A 143 7.65 14.82 -8.70
C LEU A 143 8.62 16.00 -8.59
N LYS A 144 9.92 15.69 -8.50
CA LYS A 144 10.96 16.71 -8.42
C LYS A 144 11.62 16.91 -9.77
N VAL A 145 11.77 18.17 -10.16
CA VAL A 145 12.60 18.62 -11.29
C VAL A 145 13.58 19.64 -10.73
N ASN A 146 14.87 19.45 -10.97
CA ASN A 146 15.94 20.30 -10.43
C ASN A 146 15.84 20.53 -8.90
N GLY A 147 15.46 19.47 -8.15
CA GLY A 147 15.36 19.51 -6.70
C GLY A 147 14.07 20.10 -6.12
N LYS A 148 13.23 20.79 -6.92
CA LYS A 148 11.96 21.38 -6.52
C LYS A 148 10.79 20.50 -6.96
N LYS A 149 9.74 20.42 -6.16
CA LYS A 149 8.54 19.69 -6.53
C LYS A 149 7.74 20.45 -7.59
N LEU A 150 7.15 19.73 -8.55
CA LEU A 150 6.41 20.34 -9.66
C LEU A 150 5.25 21.22 -9.16
N TYR A 151 4.52 20.79 -8.13
CA TYR A 151 3.43 21.59 -7.58
C TYR A 151 3.90 22.92 -6.93
N GLU A 152 5.14 23.00 -6.45
CA GLU A 152 5.72 24.23 -5.90
C GLU A 152 6.03 25.23 -7.04
N LEU A 153 6.48 24.70 -8.19
CA LEU A 153 6.72 25.50 -9.39
C LEU A 153 5.40 25.97 -9.99
N ALA A 154 4.39 25.10 -10.08
CA ALA A 154 3.06 25.45 -10.57
C ALA A 154 2.42 26.57 -9.75
N ARG A 155 2.47 26.48 -8.41
CA ARG A 155 1.97 27.56 -7.52
C ARG A 155 2.72 28.87 -7.66
N ALA A 156 3.98 28.84 -8.11
CA ALA A 156 4.77 30.01 -8.41
C ALA A 156 4.55 30.52 -9.87
N GLY A 157 3.54 30.00 -10.58
CA GLY A 157 3.24 30.36 -11.96
C GLY A 157 4.30 29.93 -12.98
N LYS A 158 5.14 28.95 -12.63
CA LYS A 158 6.21 28.45 -13.49
C LYS A 158 5.82 27.12 -14.11
N GLU A 159 5.74 27.09 -15.39
CA GLU A 159 5.61 25.85 -16.15
C GLU A 159 7.00 25.35 -16.56
N VAL A 160 7.22 24.03 -16.46
CA VAL A 160 8.46 23.37 -16.86
C VAL A 160 8.14 22.18 -17.75
N GLU A 161 9.03 21.91 -18.68
CA GLU A 161 8.93 20.71 -19.52
C GLU A 161 9.04 19.45 -18.66
N ARG A 162 8.17 18.49 -18.93
CA ARG A 162 8.06 17.21 -18.21
C ARG A 162 8.23 16.07 -19.20
N ALA A 163 9.22 15.24 -18.95
CA ALA A 163 9.40 14.02 -19.73
C ALA A 163 8.23 13.04 -19.47
N ALA A 164 7.70 12.46 -20.55
CA ALA A 164 6.76 11.36 -20.45
C ALA A 164 7.40 10.18 -19.73
N ARG A 165 6.59 9.46 -18.92
CA ARG A 165 7.03 8.30 -18.13
C ARG A 165 6.21 7.08 -18.49
N PRO A 166 6.83 5.90 -18.57
CA PRO A 166 6.10 4.67 -18.81
C PRO A 166 5.25 4.33 -17.57
N VAL A 167 3.98 4.16 -17.79
CA VAL A 167 3.02 3.58 -16.86
C VAL A 167 2.25 2.47 -17.56
N GLU A 168 1.49 1.68 -16.82
CA GLU A 168 0.70 0.59 -17.39
C GLU A 168 -0.71 0.63 -16.83
N ILE A 169 -1.69 0.64 -17.72
CA ILE A 169 -3.09 0.46 -17.40
C ILE A 169 -3.39 -1.04 -17.62
N TYR A 170 -3.50 -1.78 -16.53
CA TYR A 170 -3.74 -3.23 -16.57
C TYR A 170 -5.16 -3.56 -16.98
N ASP A 171 -6.11 -2.70 -16.59
CA ASP A 171 -7.54 -2.85 -16.88
C ASP A 171 -8.23 -1.50 -16.80
N LEU A 172 -9.18 -1.25 -17.70
CA LEU A 172 -10.02 -0.06 -17.72
C LEU A 172 -11.43 -0.48 -18.15
N GLN A 173 -12.36 -0.37 -17.23
CA GLN A 173 -13.78 -0.65 -17.45
C GLN A 173 -14.57 0.65 -17.39
N ILE A 174 -15.40 0.89 -18.39
CA ILE A 174 -16.41 1.97 -18.35
C ILE A 174 -17.66 1.43 -17.65
N ASP A 175 -17.91 1.94 -16.47
CA ASP A 175 -19.04 1.54 -15.62
C ASP A 175 -20.37 2.20 -16.08
N ALA A 176 -20.31 3.50 -16.43
CA ALA A 176 -21.46 4.25 -16.94
C ALA A 176 -21.00 5.41 -17.86
N VAL A 177 -21.84 5.72 -18.87
CA VAL A 177 -21.70 6.89 -19.74
C VAL A 177 -22.98 7.72 -19.63
N GLU A 178 -22.88 8.85 -18.92
CA GLU A 178 -23.96 9.80 -18.69
C GLU A 178 -23.46 11.19 -19.08
N LEU A 179 -23.28 11.39 -20.40
CA LEU A 179 -22.62 12.59 -20.92
C LEU A 179 -23.14 13.88 -20.26
N PRO A 180 -22.24 14.77 -19.83
CA PRO A 180 -20.79 14.78 -20.09
C PRO A 180 -19.95 13.93 -19.09
N ARG A 181 -20.56 13.15 -18.18
CA ARG A 181 -19.88 12.33 -17.18
C ARG A 181 -19.68 10.91 -17.66
N VAL A 182 -18.49 10.38 -17.37
CA VAL A 182 -18.13 8.98 -17.61
C VAL A 182 -17.55 8.40 -16.33
N THR A 183 -18.21 7.39 -15.77
CA THR A 183 -17.71 6.67 -14.61
C THR A 183 -16.89 5.47 -15.12
N MET A 184 -15.68 5.32 -14.58
CA MET A 184 -14.78 4.23 -14.98
C MET A 184 -14.03 3.66 -13.78
N THR A 185 -13.75 2.35 -13.84
CA THR A 185 -12.86 1.63 -12.94
C THR A 185 -11.54 1.35 -13.64
N VAL A 186 -10.43 1.77 -13.05
CA VAL A 186 -9.08 1.68 -13.63
C VAL A 186 -8.13 0.96 -12.69
N THR A 187 -7.50 -0.11 -13.16
CA THR A 187 -6.38 -0.78 -12.47
C THR A 187 -5.08 -0.45 -13.17
N CYS A 188 -4.12 0.12 -12.43
CA CYS A 188 -2.90 0.65 -13.02
C CYS A 188 -1.65 0.42 -12.17
N SER A 189 -0.49 0.65 -12.78
CA SER A 189 0.82 0.62 -12.15
C SER A 189 1.04 1.81 -11.20
N LYS A 190 2.11 1.73 -10.40
CA LYS A 190 2.58 2.89 -9.62
C LYS A 190 2.88 4.09 -10.53
N GLY A 191 2.67 5.28 -9.97
CA GLY A 191 3.02 6.53 -10.66
C GLY A 191 2.04 6.97 -11.74
N THR A 192 0.97 6.22 -11.98
CA THR A 192 -0.11 6.63 -12.90
C THR A 192 -0.93 7.74 -12.27
N TYR A 193 -1.14 8.82 -13.02
CA TYR A 193 -2.02 9.94 -12.67
C TYR A 193 -3.36 9.77 -13.35
N ILE A 194 -4.40 9.45 -12.59
CA ILE A 194 -5.77 9.28 -13.14
C ILE A 194 -6.30 10.61 -13.71
N ARG A 195 -5.89 11.75 -13.14
CA ARG A 195 -6.19 13.08 -13.69
C ARG A 195 -5.70 13.23 -15.12
N THR A 196 -4.46 12.84 -15.37
CA THR A 196 -3.89 12.90 -16.72
C THR A 196 -4.55 11.90 -17.66
N LEU A 197 -4.91 10.69 -17.18
CA LEU A 197 -5.67 9.74 -18.00
C LEU A 197 -7.02 10.33 -18.41
N CYS A 198 -7.74 10.99 -17.50
CA CYS A 198 -8.99 11.69 -17.82
C CYS A 198 -8.79 12.79 -18.85
N HIS A 199 -7.75 13.60 -18.68
CA HIS A 199 -7.39 14.65 -19.63
C HIS A 199 -7.08 14.08 -21.02
N ASP A 200 -6.23 13.06 -21.11
CA ASP A 200 -5.79 12.47 -22.38
C ASP A 200 -6.93 11.73 -23.11
N ILE A 201 -7.89 11.14 -22.38
CA ILE A 201 -9.12 10.58 -22.99
C ILE A 201 -9.94 11.72 -23.61
N GLY A 202 -10.12 12.82 -22.89
CA GLY A 202 -10.84 14.01 -23.41
C GLY A 202 -10.17 14.64 -24.62
N GLU A 203 -8.84 14.74 -24.62
CA GLU A 203 -8.05 15.21 -25.76
C GLU A 203 -8.22 14.29 -26.97
N LYS A 204 -8.17 12.97 -26.76
CA LYS A 204 -8.39 11.99 -27.84
C LYS A 204 -9.77 12.07 -28.46
N LEU A 205 -10.78 12.45 -27.67
CA LEU A 205 -12.16 12.70 -28.14
C LEU A 205 -12.32 14.10 -28.77
N GLY A 206 -11.31 14.98 -28.67
CA GLY A 206 -11.31 16.33 -29.22
C GLY A 206 -12.14 17.35 -28.43
N CYS A 207 -12.76 16.95 -27.33
CA CYS A 207 -13.59 17.83 -26.50
C CYS A 207 -12.88 18.32 -25.23
N GLY A 208 -11.74 17.74 -24.87
CA GLY A 208 -11.11 17.94 -23.58
C GLY A 208 -11.81 17.18 -22.46
N GLY A 209 -11.14 17.09 -21.30
CA GLY A 209 -11.68 16.39 -20.15
C GLY A 209 -10.84 16.64 -18.89
N CYS A 210 -11.49 16.52 -17.72
CA CYS A 210 -10.82 16.56 -16.43
C CYS A 210 -11.43 15.52 -15.47
N MET A 211 -10.74 15.26 -14.39
CA MET A 211 -11.21 14.35 -13.34
C MET A 211 -12.15 15.09 -12.38
N GLU A 212 -13.41 14.67 -12.30
CA GLU A 212 -14.39 15.25 -11.36
C GLU A 212 -14.29 14.59 -9.98
N LYS A 213 -14.18 13.25 -9.93
CA LYS A 213 -14.13 12.48 -8.68
C LYS A 213 -13.13 11.33 -8.78
N LEU A 214 -12.48 11.02 -7.65
CA LEU A 214 -11.54 9.90 -7.55
C LEU A 214 -11.70 9.18 -6.22
N ILE A 215 -11.93 7.88 -6.31
CA ILE A 215 -11.95 6.97 -5.16
C ILE A 215 -10.92 5.88 -5.42
N ARG A 216 -9.90 5.75 -4.55
CA ARG A 216 -9.02 4.60 -4.61
C ARG A 216 -9.67 3.41 -3.90
N THR A 217 -10.13 2.43 -4.66
CA THR A 217 -10.88 1.28 -4.15
C THR A 217 -9.98 0.14 -3.69
N ARG A 218 -8.73 0.07 -4.19
CA ARG A 218 -7.79 -0.98 -3.82
C ARG A 218 -6.33 -0.54 -3.93
N VAL A 219 -5.50 -1.05 -3.03
CA VAL A 219 -4.04 -1.04 -3.10
C VAL A 219 -3.56 -2.44 -2.75
N ASP A 220 -3.09 -3.21 -3.76
CA ASP A 220 -2.69 -4.61 -3.59
C ASP A 220 -3.80 -5.43 -2.91
N ARG A 221 -3.52 -6.01 -1.74
CA ARG A 221 -4.47 -6.79 -0.92
C ARG A 221 -5.50 -5.93 -0.17
N PHE A 222 -5.22 -4.64 0.03
CA PHE A 222 -6.07 -3.74 0.79
C PHE A 222 -7.25 -3.25 -0.05
N ALA A 223 -8.47 -3.65 0.32
CA ALA A 223 -9.71 -3.23 -0.34
C ALA A 223 -10.44 -2.15 0.47
N ILE A 224 -11.31 -1.39 -0.21
CA ILE A 224 -12.07 -0.30 0.42
C ILE A 224 -13.04 -0.80 1.49
N GLY A 225 -13.61 -2.01 1.31
CA GLY A 225 -14.52 -2.62 2.28
C GLY A 225 -13.88 -2.93 3.63
N ASP A 226 -12.53 -3.08 3.67
CA ASP A 226 -11.77 -3.37 4.88
C ASP A 226 -11.11 -2.13 5.49
N SER A 227 -11.32 -0.96 4.89
CA SER A 227 -10.69 0.29 5.34
C SER A 227 -11.46 0.94 6.48
N LEU A 228 -10.73 1.55 7.41
CA LEU A 228 -11.28 2.22 8.59
C LEU A 228 -11.20 3.75 8.43
N ARG A 229 -12.25 4.45 8.80
CA ARG A 229 -12.23 5.91 8.98
C ARG A 229 -11.42 6.26 10.24
N LEU A 230 -10.88 7.47 10.30
CA LEU A 230 -10.12 7.91 11.48
C LEU A 230 -10.93 7.86 12.78
N SER A 231 -12.23 8.14 12.72
CA SER A 231 -13.14 8.02 13.87
C SER A 231 -13.29 6.58 14.37
N GLU A 232 -13.32 5.61 13.46
CA GLU A 232 -13.39 4.18 13.80
C GLU A 232 -12.08 3.71 14.41
N VAL A 233 -10.93 4.16 13.86
CA VAL A 233 -9.60 3.89 14.46
C VAL A 233 -9.53 4.43 15.89
N GLU A 234 -10.03 5.65 16.12
CA GLU A 234 -10.04 6.26 17.45
C GLU A 234 -10.91 5.47 18.44
N ALA A 235 -12.10 5.02 17.99
CA ALA A 235 -12.99 4.21 18.80
C ALA A 235 -12.36 2.85 19.17
N LEU A 236 -11.77 2.15 18.19
CA LEU A 236 -11.09 0.88 18.41
C LEU A 236 -9.85 1.02 19.31
N ALA A 237 -9.09 2.10 19.14
CA ALA A 237 -7.93 2.38 19.99
C ALA A 237 -8.34 2.61 21.45
N LYS A 238 -9.42 3.38 21.70
CA LYS A 238 -9.99 3.58 23.06
C LYS A 238 -10.53 2.30 23.67
N ALA A 239 -11.04 1.39 22.82
CA ALA A 239 -11.55 0.09 23.27
C ALA A 239 -10.44 -0.98 23.45
N GLY A 240 -9.18 -0.69 23.08
CA GLY A 240 -8.08 -1.66 23.11
C GLY A 240 -8.19 -2.75 22.04
N GLN A 241 -8.94 -2.51 20.95
CA GLN A 241 -9.25 -3.49 19.88
C GLN A 241 -8.59 -3.17 18.55
N ILE A 242 -7.71 -2.18 18.52
CA ILE A 242 -7.10 -1.72 17.25
C ILE A 242 -6.10 -2.73 16.67
N GLU A 243 -5.49 -3.56 17.52
CA GLU A 243 -4.47 -4.54 17.11
C GLU A 243 -5.01 -5.56 16.12
N ASP A 244 -6.25 -5.99 16.27
CA ASP A 244 -6.95 -6.93 15.38
C ASP A 244 -7.14 -6.39 13.95
N ARG A 245 -6.97 -5.08 13.77
CA ARG A 245 -7.10 -4.39 12.48
C ARG A 245 -5.75 -4.05 11.85
N ILE A 246 -4.66 -4.45 12.49
CA ILE A 246 -3.30 -4.22 12.02
C ILE A 246 -2.75 -5.51 11.43
N VAL A 247 -2.46 -5.50 10.13
CA VAL A 247 -1.74 -6.61 9.50
C VAL A 247 -0.29 -6.57 9.98
N PRO A 248 0.20 -7.61 10.68
CA PRO A 248 1.57 -7.63 11.17
C PRO A 248 2.58 -7.60 10.02
N VAL A 249 3.82 -7.19 10.31
CA VAL A 249 4.85 -6.99 9.28
C VAL A 249 5.12 -8.25 8.48
N ASP A 250 5.21 -9.41 9.13
CA ASP A 250 5.44 -10.71 8.51
C ASP A 250 4.22 -11.24 7.76
N GLY A 251 3.00 -10.87 8.19
CA GLY A 251 1.76 -11.13 7.48
C GLY A 251 1.67 -10.47 6.10
N MET A 252 2.51 -9.49 5.82
CA MET A 252 2.63 -8.90 4.47
C MET A 252 3.38 -9.81 3.47
N PHE A 253 3.93 -10.93 3.94
CA PHE A 253 4.76 -11.86 3.16
C PHE A 253 4.30 -13.31 3.32
N GLU A 254 3.00 -13.53 3.52
CA GLU A 254 2.42 -14.88 3.74
C GLU A 254 2.76 -15.86 2.61
N ASP A 255 2.93 -15.37 1.38
CA ASP A 255 3.32 -16.16 0.22
C ASP A 255 4.80 -16.62 0.27
N CYS A 256 5.61 -16.04 1.16
CA CYS A 256 7.00 -16.47 1.34
C CYS A 256 7.06 -17.57 2.41
N PRO A 257 7.82 -18.66 2.16
CA PRO A 257 8.06 -19.69 3.15
C PRO A 257 8.69 -19.09 4.42
N ALA A 258 8.34 -19.64 5.59
CA ALA A 258 8.88 -19.21 6.88
C ALA A 258 9.94 -20.20 7.39
N TYR A 259 11.02 -19.70 7.93
CA TYR A 259 12.06 -20.45 8.61
C TYR A 259 12.26 -19.90 10.03
N VAL A 260 12.19 -20.77 11.01
CA VAL A 260 12.47 -20.44 12.42
C VAL A 260 13.85 -20.98 12.78
N SER A 261 14.68 -20.16 13.38
CA SER A 261 16.01 -20.57 13.85
C SER A 261 15.89 -21.62 14.96
N GLU A 262 16.72 -22.65 14.86
CA GLU A 262 16.88 -23.68 15.90
C GLU A 262 18.25 -23.59 16.60
N SER A 263 19.01 -22.51 16.39
CA SER A 263 20.38 -22.36 16.82
C SER A 263 20.67 -20.99 17.41
N GLU A 264 21.17 -20.95 18.64
CA GLU A 264 21.67 -19.72 19.27
C GLU A 264 22.79 -19.03 18.45
N VAL A 265 23.57 -19.81 17.69
CA VAL A 265 24.60 -19.27 16.80
C VAL A 265 23.95 -18.50 15.67
N LEU A 266 22.86 -19.06 15.09
CA LEU A 266 22.10 -18.37 14.04
C LEU A 266 21.41 -17.14 14.61
N ASP A 267 20.80 -17.22 15.79
CA ASP A 267 20.11 -16.08 16.42
C ASP A 267 21.05 -14.88 16.59
N LYS A 268 22.29 -15.10 17.00
CA LYS A 268 23.31 -14.03 17.11
C LYS A 268 23.60 -13.38 15.75
N LEU A 269 23.63 -14.15 14.67
CA LEU A 269 23.81 -13.62 13.32
C LEU A 269 22.57 -12.81 12.90
N LEU A 270 21.38 -13.34 13.14
CA LEU A 270 20.11 -12.74 12.78
C LEU A 270 19.88 -11.41 13.52
N GLN A 271 20.15 -11.33 14.82
CA GLN A 271 20.01 -10.12 15.63
C GLN A 271 20.88 -8.95 15.11
N ASN A 272 21.99 -9.27 14.45
CA ASN A 272 22.84 -8.27 13.81
C ASN A 272 22.52 -8.05 12.32
N GLY A 273 21.49 -8.70 11.79
CA GLY A 273 21.11 -8.62 10.36
C GLY A 273 22.18 -9.18 9.42
N ASN A 274 22.99 -10.14 9.89
CA ASN A 274 24.07 -10.72 9.12
C ASN A 274 23.59 -11.82 8.15
N PRO A 275 24.31 -12.07 7.05
CA PRO A 275 24.16 -13.29 6.27
C PRO A 275 24.50 -14.53 7.11
N PHE A 276 23.93 -15.67 6.74
CA PHE A 276 24.26 -16.94 7.37
C PHE A 276 24.46 -18.05 6.32
N PRO A 277 25.33 -19.05 6.59
CA PRO A 277 25.65 -20.11 5.65
C PRO A 277 24.44 -21.05 5.42
N LYS A 278 24.37 -21.72 4.27
CA LYS A 278 23.33 -22.70 3.93
C LYS A 278 23.11 -23.73 5.04
N GLY A 279 24.16 -24.22 5.67
CA GLY A 279 24.10 -25.26 6.71
C GLY A 279 23.42 -24.84 8.02
N LEU A 280 23.21 -23.53 8.25
CA LEU A 280 22.44 -23.00 9.38
C LEU A 280 21.03 -22.59 8.97
N GLY A 281 20.67 -22.74 7.70
CA GLY A 281 19.35 -22.39 7.16
C GLY A 281 18.42 -23.60 7.06
N PRO A 282 17.29 -23.40 6.39
CA PRO A 282 16.33 -24.49 6.19
C PRO A 282 17.02 -25.74 5.61
N ARG A 283 16.79 -26.87 6.24
CA ARG A 283 17.20 -28.20 5.74
C ARG A 283 16.03 -28.84 5.03
N ASP A 284 16.32 -29.82 4.17
CA ASP A 284 15.29 -30.65 3.57
C ASP A 284 14.43 -31.27 4.67
N GLY A 285 13.13 -31.05 4.66
CA GLY A 285 12.19 -31.51 5.68
C GLY A 285 11.89 -30.55 6.83
N CYS A 286 12.48 -29.34 6.89
CA CYS A 286 12.10 -28.35 7.90
C CYS A 286 10.65 -27.85 7.68
N LEU A 287 9.91 -27.73 8.78
CA LEU A 287 8.54 -27.18 8.79
C LEU A 287 8.52 -25.74 8.27
N VAL A 288 8.00 -25.58 7.10
CA VAL A 288 7.81 -24.26 6.48
C VAL A 288 6.37 -23.83 6.76
N ARG A 289 6.16 -22.79 7.58
CA ARG A 289 4.83 -22.18 7.73
C ARG A 289 4.49 -21.41 6.47
N ILE A 290 3.44 -21.84 5.78
CA ILE A 290 2.79 -21.06 4.72
C ILE A 290 1.43 -20.61 5.27
N GLY A 291 1.25 -19.28 5.40
CA GLY A 291 0.02 -18.72 5.99
C GLY A 291 -0.03 -18.79 7.52
N SER A 292 -1.18 -18.45 8.11
CA SER A 292 -1.45 -18.51 9.54
C SER A 292 -1.69 -19.94 10.07
N SER A 293 -1.72 -20.95 9.18
CA SER A 293 -1.87 -22.36 9.54
C SER A 293 -0.54 -23.09 9.39
N LEU A 294 -0.23 -23.98 10.35
CA LEU A 294 0.77 -25.02 10.22
C LEU A 294 0.31 -25.98 9.12
N ALA A 295 0.74 -25.79 7.88
CA ALA A 295 0.63 -26.82 6.89
C ALA A 295 1.70 -27.87 7.17
N GLU A 296 1.29 -28.99 7.79
CA GLU A 296 2.09 -30.20 7.79
C GLU A 296 2.21 -30.67 6.34
N HIS A 297 3.32 -30.36 5.71
CA HIS A 297 3.72 -31.09 4.52
C HIS A 297 4.18 -32.47 4.98
N GLN A 298 3.36 -33.50 4.70
CA GLN A 298 3.77 -34.89 4.85
C GLN A 298 5.02 -35.10 4.01
N VAL A 299 6.13 -35.32 4.71
CA VAL A 299 7.37 -35.80 4.12
C VAL A 299 7.07 -37.16 3.53
N SER A 300 7.14 -37.30 2.21
CA SER A 300 7.15 -38.61 1.57
C SER A 300 8.40 -39.36 2.05
N ALA A 301 8.21 -40.63 2.42
CA ALA A 301 9.24 -41.49 3.03
C ALA A 301 10.46 -41.81 2.13
N ASP A 302 10.58 -41.17 0.99
CA ASP A 302 11.63 -41.43 -0.01
C ASP A 302 12.67 -40.32 -0.01
N GLY A 303 13.42 -40.17 1.06
CA GLY A 303 14.70 -39.52 1.30
C GLY A 303 15.33 -38.52 0.31
N ASN A 304 14.60 -38.02 -0.69
CA ASN A 304 15.11 -37.18 -1.78
C ASN A 304 14.14 -36.05 -2.16
N SER A 305 13.61 -35.32 -1.18
CA SER A 305 12.85 -34.09 -1.51
C SER A 305 13.84 -32.90 -1.53
N GLU A 306 14.21 -32.47 -2.72
CA GLU A 306 14.79 -31.14 -2.91
C GLU A 306 13.80 -30.12 -2.39
N MET A 307 14.23 -29.23 -1.48
CA MET A 307 13.44 -28.09 -1.02
C MET A 307 13.13 -27.22 -2.24
N VAL A 308 11.91 -27.27 -2.73
CA VAL A 308 11.44 -26.35 -3.76
C VAL A 308 11.32 -24.97 -3.14
N LEU A 309 12.39 -24.18 -3.28
CA LEU A 309 12.31 -22.76 -2.98
C LEU A 309 11.30 -22.13 -3.95
N PRO A 310 10.45 -21.18 -3.48
CA PRO A 310 9.61 -20.43 -4.40
C PRO A 310 10.51 -19.76 -5.45
N ASP A 311 9.98 -19.48 -6.63
CA ASP A 311 10.69 -18.85 -7.76
C ASP A 311 11.46 -17.57 -7.36
N SER A 312 11.04 -16.90 -6.31
CA SER A 312 11.70 -15.73 -5.74
C SER A 312 12.96 -16.06 -4.93
N GLY A 313 13.15 -17.30 -4.49
CA GLY A 313 14.25 -17.70 -3.59
C GLY A 313 14.28 -16.93 -2.26
N ILE A 314 13.15 -16.34 -1.83
CA ILE A 314 13.04 -15.51 -0.63
C ILE A 314 12.28 -16.26 0.45
N ILE A 315 12.79 -16.17 1.70
CA ILE A 315 12.16 -16.74 2.89
C ILE A 315 11.94 -15.66 3.95
N ARG A 316 10.91 -15.87 4.79
CA ARG A 316 10.73 -15.16 6.07
C ARG A 316 11.57 -15.86 7.13
N VAL A 317 12.36 -15.11 7.87
CA VAL A 317 13.22 -15.67 8.91
C VAL A 317 12.81 -15.13 10.27
N TYR A 318 12.69 -16.05 11.21
CA TYR A 318 12.39 -15.81 12.62
C TYR A 318 13.54 -16.34 13.49
N ASP A 319 13.77 -15.72 14.64
CA ASP A 319 14.67 -16.30 15.64
C ASP A 319 14.00 -17.44 16.43
N SER A 320 14.74 -18.08 17.33
CA SER A 320 14.25 -19.19 18.16
C SER A 320 13.11 -18.80 19.10
N THR A 321 12.88 -17.49 19.33
CA THR A 321 11.76 -16.96 20.12
C THR A 321 10.53 -16.67 19.29
N ASN A 322 10.52 -17.02 17.98
CA ASN A 322 9.51 -16.66 16.99
C ASN A 322 9.40 -15.15 16.70
N GLN A 323 10.41 -14.35 16.99
CA GLN A 323 10.45 -12.96 16.57
C GLN A 323 10.79 -12.88 15.09
N PHE A 324 9.97 -12.17 14.31
CA PHE A 324 10.25 -11.92 12.89
C PHE A 324 11.47 -11.02 12.73
N ILE A 325 12.48 -11.53 12.05
CA ILE A 325 13.74 -10.84 11.77
C ILE A 325 13.67 -10.11 10.43
N GLY A 326 13.23 -10.81 9.37
CA GLY A 326 13.23 -10.23 8.04
C GLY A 326 13.11 -11.21 6.90
N LEU A 327 13.35 -10.67 5.71
CA LEU A 327 13.40 -11.44 4.47
C LEU A 327 14.85 -11.73 4.09
N TYR A 328 15.11 -12.97 3.75
CA TYR A 328 16.42 -13.43 3.29
C TYR A 328 16.29 -14.10 1.93
N ALA A 329 17.30 -13.91 1.08
CA ALA A 329 17.39 -14.56 -0.22
C ALA A 329 18.63 -15.46 -0.27
N TYR A 330 18.48 -16.63 -0.86
CA TYR A 330 19.61 -17.53 -1.06
C TYR A 330 20.53 -17.04 -2.19
N GLN A 331 21.83 -17.06 -1.95
CA GLN A 331 22.88 -16.76 -2.91
C GLN A 331 23.67 -18.04 -3.23
N PRO A 332 23.39 -18.71 -4.37
CA PRO A 332 24.00 -19.99 -4.72
C PRO A 332 25.55 -19.92 -4.79
N GLU A 333 26.08 -18.85 -5.40
CA GLU A 333 27.52 -18.69 -5.62
C GLU A 333 28.30 -18.63 -4.29
N LYS A 334 27.66 -18.07 -3.24
CA LYS A 334 28.26 -17.91 -1.90
C LYS A 334 27.80 -18.97 -0.90
N LYS A 335 26.87 -19.84 -1.31
CA LYS A 335 26.22 -20.85 -0.45
C LYS A 335 25.73 -20.26 0.87
N GLN A 336 25.09 -19.07 0.81
CA GLN A 336 24.62 -18.33 1.99
C GLN A 336 23.25 -17.70 1.77
N TRP A 337 22.56 -17.47 2.89
CA TRP A 337 21.36 -16.65 2.95
C TRP A 337 21.76 -15.22 3.25
N LYS A 338 21.36 -14.28 2.40
CA LYS A 338 21.66 -12.85 2.57
C LYS A 338 20.38 -12.09 2.89
N PRO A 339 20.40 -11.16 3.87
CA PRO A 339 19.25 -10.32 4.16
C PRO A 339 18.87 -9.43 2.96
N ARG A 340 17.61 -9.44 2.63
CA ARG A 340 16.98 -8.52 1.65
C ARG A 340 16.36 -7.33 2.36
N LYS A 341 15.69 -7.58 3.49
CA LYS A 341 15.11 -6.53 4.32
C LYS A 341 15.00 -7.01 5.76
N ILE A 342 15.51 -6.20 6.69
CA ILE A 342 15.52 -6.50 8.13
C ILE A 342 14.54 -5.58 8.85
N PHE A 343 13.75 -6.17 9.74
CA PHE A 343 12.72 -5.48 10.51
C PHE A 343 13.04 -5.37 12.01
N LEU A 344 14.26 -5.73 12.40
CA LEU A 344 14.79 -5.50 13.74
C LEU A 344 15.01 -4.02 14.02
N GLY A 345 15.02 -3.66 15.31
CA GLY A 345 15.26 -2.29 15.77
C GLY A 345 14.12 -1.33 15.47
N GLY A 346 14.10 -0.21 16.16
CA GLY A 346 13.11 0.84 15.98
C GLY A 346 12.27 1.05 17.23
N GLU A 347 12.96 1.28 18.36
CA GLU A 347 12.40 2.05 19.45
C GLU A 347 12.25 3.51 19.06
#